data_a9923cfe6974d02ac590f69dea31e785
#
_entry.id   a9923cfe6974d02ac590f69dea31e785
#
_cell.length_a   1.000
_cell.length_b   1.000
_cell.length_c   1.000
_cell.angle_alpha   90.00
_cell.angle_beta   90.00
_cell.angle_gamma   90.00
#
_symmetry.space_group_name_H-M   'P 1'
#
loop_
_entity.id
_entity.type
_entity.pdbx_description
1 polymer ?
#
loop_
_entity_poly.entity_id
_entity_poly.type
_entity_poly.pdbx_seq_one_letter_code
_entity_poly.pdbx_strand_id
1 'polypeptide(L)'
;MHTLIVTSHPNPLSLTHTVAARIRDVITSANTAATVEMADLASEGFDPRFTQADLDGHQRRQPFPDDVLAEQARLDRADTLVLVFPVYWWAMPAQLKGWIDRVFSNGWAYDDSSGRVEKKLSRLQVHLVGLGGADQRTWTKRGYETAMKTQIDTGIFDYCGAPAVSSTLLLEVDTTAPDAHLEASTALGRAIAAR
;
A
#
# COMPACT_ATOMS: atom_id res chain seq x y z
N MET A 1 -3.25 -17.36 6.70
CA MET A 1 -2.77 -15.98 6.43
C MET A 1 -3.30 -15.55 5.08
N HIS A 2 -3.98 -14.40 5.03
CA HIS A 2 -4.47 -13.79 3.78
C HIS A 2 -3.72 -12.48 3.50
N THR A 3 -3.12 -12.36 2.32
CA THR A 3 -2.37 -11.17 1.90
C THR A 3 -3.12 -10.45 0.78
N LEU A 4 -3.38 -9.16 0.94
CA LEU A 4 -3.86 -8.28 -0.11
C LEU A 4 -2.67 -7.50 -0.70
N ILE A 5 -2.41 -7.66 -1.99
CA ILE A 5 -1.40 -6.89 -2.71
C ILE A 5 -2.11 -5.87 -3.60
N VAL A 6 -1.92 -4.60 -3.30
CA VAL A 6 -2.50 -3.48 -4.07
C VAL A 6 -1.44 -2.88 -4.98
N THR A 7 -1.76 -2.75 -6.26
CA THR A 7 -0.93 -2.10 -7.27
C THR A 7 -1.63 -0.90 -7.87
N SER A 8 -0.84 0.09 -8.32
CA SER A 8 -1.35 1.28 -9.00
C SER A 8 -0.37 1.71 -10.09
N HIS A 9 -0.57 1.21 -11.30
CA HIS A 9 0.23 1.58 -12.47
C HIS A 9 -0.58 1.41 -13.76
N PRO A 10 -0.58 2.41 -14.68
CA PRO A 10 -1.45 2.36 -15.87
C PRO A 10 -1.03 1.31 -16.92
N ASN A 11 0.23 0.85 -16.88
CA ASN A 11 0.73 -0.19 -17.77
C ASN A 11 0.79 -1.54 -17.05
N PRO A 12 -0.01 -2.55 -17.46
CA PRO A 12 -0.02 -3.87 -16.83
C PRO A 12 1.29 -4.66 -17.03
N LEU A 13 2.15 -4.24 -17.95
CA LEU A 13 3.48 -4.84 -18.21
C LEU A 13 4.60 -4.08 -17.47
N SER A 14 4.28 -3.25 -16.51
CA SER A 14 5.27 -2.46 -15.76
C SER A 14 6.09 -3.30 -14.78
N LEU A 15 7.24 -2.77 -14.39
CA LEU A 15 8.05 -3.36 -13.31
C LEU A 15 7.26 -3.44 -11.99
N THR A 16 6.35 -2.49 -11.73
CA THR A 16 5.44 -2.53 -10.57
C THR A 16 4.64 -3.83 -10.52
N HIS A 17 4.02 -4.22 -11.64
CA HIS A 17 3.27 -5.47 -11.74
C HIS A 17 4.16 -6.71 -11.65
N THR A 18 5.35 -6.66 -12.26
CA THR A 18 6.33 -7.74 -12.20
C THR A 18 6.79 -8.00 -10.75
N VAL A 19 7.08 -6.94 -10.00
CA VAL A 19 7.45 -7.00 -8.56
C VAL A 19 6.29 -7.57 -7.74
N ALA A 20 5.07 -7.06 -7.93
CA ALA A 20 3.89 -7.53 -7.23
C ALA A 20 3.60 -9.02 -7.51
N ALA A 21 3.68 -9.45 -8.76
CA ALA A 21 3.53 -10.84 -9.16
C ALA A 21 4.61 -11.74 -8.53
N ARG A 22 5.86 -11.29 -8.49
CA ARG A 22 6.95 -12.02 -7.84
C ARG A 22 6.69 -12.22 -6.34
N ILE A 23 6.23 -11.19 -5.63
CA ILE A 23 5.88 -11.29 -4.21
C ILE A 23 4.76 -12.32 -4.02
N ARG A 24 3.68 -12.25 -4.80
CA ARG A 24 2.58 -13.22 -4.78
C ARG A 24 3.09 -14.65 -4.96
N ASP A 25 3.85 -14.90 -6.02
CA ASP A 25 4.31 -16.24 -6.41
C ASP A 25 5.22 -16.85 -5.33
N VAL A 26 6.05 -16.02 -4.69
CA VAL A 26 6.90 -16.47 -3.58
C VAL A 26 6.07 -16.79 -2.35
N ILE A 27 5.08 -15.96 -1.97
CA ILE A 27 4.20 -16.23 -0.83
C ILE A 27 3.48 -17.56 -1.03
N THR A 28 2.84 -17.76 -2.18
CA THR A 28 2.04 -18.95 -2.46
C THR A 28 2.86 -20.22 -2.61
N SER A 29 4.10 -20.11 -3.11
CA SER A 29 5.01 -21.27 -3.21
C SER A 29 5.67 -21.64 -1.88
N ALA A 30 5.97 -20.66 -1.03
CA ALA A 30 6.61 -20.89 0.26
C ALA A 30 5.62 -21.30 1.36
N ASN A 31 4.37 -20.90 1.26
CA ASN A 31 3.30 -21.26 2.20
C ASN A 31 2.02 -21.62 1.44
N THR A 32 1.80 -22.91 1.24
CA THR A 32 0.64 -23.42 0.48
C THR A 32 -0.72 -23.20 1.15
N ALA A 33 -0.73 -22.88 2.45
CA ALA A 33 -1.94 -22.49 3.17
C ALA A 33 -2.23 -20.99 3.11
N ALA A 34 -1.29 -20.17 2.60
CA ALA A 34 -1.50 -18.76 2.43
C ALA A 34 -2.35 -18.48 1.18
N THR A 35 -3.22 -17.49 1.28
CA THR A 35 -3.98 -16.95 0.14
C THR A 35 -3.50 -15.55 -0.19
N VAL A 36 -3.45 -15.21 -1.47
CA VAL A 36 -3.05 -13.89 -1.95
C VAL A 36 -4.11 -13.35 -2.90
N GLU A 37 -4.64 -12.19 -2.58
CA GLU A 37 -5.53 -11.40 -3.45
C GLU A 37 -4.75 -10.26 -4.08
N MET A 38 -4.90 -10.08 -5.40
CA MET A 38 -4.30 -8.97 -6.14
C MET A 38 -5.37 -7.93 -6.42
N ALA A 39 -5.11 -6.67 -6.07
CA ALA A 39 -5.96 -5.52 -6.39
C ALA A 39 -5.18 -4.56 -7.29
N ASP A 40 -5.48 -4.57 -8.57
CA ASP A 40 -4.92 -3.63 -9.53
C ASP A 40 -5.89 -2.46 -9.72
N LEU A 41 -5.66 -1.36 -9.01
CA LEU A 41 -6.55 -0.20 -8.99
C LEU A 41 -6.79 0.41 -10.38
N ALA A 42 -5.80 0.30 -11.28
CA ALA A 42 -5.94 0.81 -12.64
C ALA A 42 -6.83 -0.09 -13.49
N SER A 43 -6.62 -1.41 -13.45
CA SER A 43 -7.41 -2.36 -14.24
C SER A 43 -8.82 -2.55 -13.68
N GLU A 44 -9.00 -2.44 -12.37
CA GLU A 44 -10.31 -2.50 -11.70
C GLU A 44 -11.11 -1.21 -11.88
N GLY A 45 -10.47 -0.14 -12.38
CA GLY A 45 -11.13 1.15 -12.63
C GLY A 45 -11.52 1.90 -11.36
N PHE A 46 -10.78 1.69 -10.26
CA PHE A 46 -11.05 2.43 -9.03
C PHE A 46 -10.95 3.94 -9.25
N ASP A 47 -11.99 4.69 -8.92
CA ASP A 47 -12.01 6.14 -9.01
C ASP A 47 -11.35 6.78 -7.78
N PRO A 48 -10.17 7.42 -7.92
CA PRO A 48 -9.45 7.98 -6.79
C PRO A 48 -10.00 9.33 -6.30
N ARG A 49 -11.01 9.89 -6.96
CA ARG A 49 -11.52 11.23 -6.63
C ARG A 49 -12.29 11.20 -5.32
N PHE A 50 -11.84 11.98 -4.35
CA PHE A 50 -12.60 12.22 -3.13
C PHE A 50 -13.82 13.09 -3.46
N THR A 51 -15.01 12.58 -3.18
CA THR A 51 -16.30 13.18 -3.57
C THR A 51 -17.07 13.73 -2.38
N GLN A 52 -18.20 14.38 -2.65
CA GLN A 52 -19.12 14.81 -1.59
C GLN A 52 -19.66 13.62 -0.79
N ALA A 53 -19.90 12.47 -1.44
CA ALA A 53 -20.37 11.26 -0.76
C ALA A 53 -19.30 10.71 0.23
N ASP A 54 -18.02 10.77 -0.14
CA ASP A 54 -16.93 10.41 0.78
C ASP A 54 -16.87 11.36 1.97
N LEU A 55 -17.03 12.68 1.74
CA LEU A 55 -17.06 13.67 2.80
C LEU A 55 -18.26 13.45 3.76
N ASP A 56 -19.43 13.14 3.23
CA ASP A 56 -20.62 12.87 4.04
C ASP A 56 -20.43 11.59 4.89
N GLY A 57 -19.77 10.56 4.35
CA GLY A 57 -19.37 9.37 5.08
C GLY A 57 -18.40 9.70 6.22
N HIS A 58 -17.33 10.45 5.96
CA HIS A 58 -16.37 10.91 6.96
C HIS A 58 -17.01 11.72 8.09
N GLN A 59 -18.03 12.51 7.74
CA GLN A 59 -18.79 13.31 8.70
C GLN A 59 -19.95 12.52 9.35
N ARG A 60 -20.07 11.22 9.04
CA ARG A 60 -21.13 10.32 9.58
C ARG A 60 -22.55 10.78 9.27
N ARG A 61 -22.73 11.50 8.17
CA ARG A 61 -24.05 11.96 7.69
C ARG A 61 -24.74 10.90 6.83
N GLN A 62 -23.96 10.13 6.08
CA GLN A 62 -24.40 9.07 5.19
C GLN A 62 -23.44 7.87 5.29
N PRO A 63 -23.84 6.66 4.90
CA PRO A 63 -22.93 5.56 4.67
C PRO A 63 -21.87 5.92 3.62
N PHE A 64 -20.71 5.27 3.68
CA PHE A 64 -19.70 5.39 2.63
C PHE A 64 -20.20 4.80 1.32
N PRO A 65 -19.68 5.27 0.16
CA PRO A 65 -19.96 4.66 -1.15
C PRO A 65 -19.66 3.17 -1.19
N ASP A 66 -20.41 2.41 -1.99
CA ASP A 66 -20.29 0.95 -2.08
C ASP A 66 -18.90 0.49 -2.51
N ASP A 67 -18.22 1.23 -3.40
CA ASP A 67 -16.85 0.95 -3.83
C ASP A 67 -15.84 1.09 -2.67
N VAL A 68 -16.04 2.07 -1.78
CA VAL A 68 -15.23 2.22 -0.56
C VAL A 68 -15.48 1.06 0.40
N LEU A 69 -16.75 0.71 0.64
CA LEU A 69 -17.11 -0.41 1.51
C LEU A 69 -16.57 -1.75 0.98
N ALA A 70 -16.55 -1.94 -0.33
CA ALA A 70 -15.98 -3.13 -0.96
C ALA A 70 -14.46 -3.23 -0.70
N GLU A 71 -13.73 -2.13 -0.81
CA GLU A 71 -12.29 -2.10 -0.52
C GLU A 71 -11.99 -2.30 0.98
N GLN A 72 -12.79 -1.71 1.86
CA GLN A 72 -12.70 -1.97 3.31
C GLN A 72 -12.93 -3.44 3.62
N ALA A 73 -13.92 -4.08 3.00
CA ALA A 73 -14.17 -5.50 3.16
C ALA A 73 -13.03 -6.40 2.66
N ARG A 74 -12.28 -5.98 1.62
CA ARG A 74 -11.03 -6.66 1.18
C ARG A 74 -9.96 -6.57 2.27
N LEU A 75 -9.74 -5.38 2.81
CA LEU A 75 -8.79 -5.13 3.89
C LEU A 75 -9.19 -5.83 5.19
N ASP A 76 -10.48 -5.95 5.49
CA ASP A 76 -10.97 -6.64 6.67
C ASP A 76 -10.65 -8.14 6.66
N ARG A 77 -10.57 -8.75 5.48
CA ARG A 77 -10.15 -10.15 5.32
C ARG A 77 -8.64 -10.34 5.36
N ALA A 78 -7.86 -9.27 5.13
CA ALA A 78 -6.41 -9.35 5.02
C ALA A 78 -5.71 -9.31 6.38
N ASP A 79 -4.76 -10.21 6.59
CA ASP A 79 -3.79 -10.15 7.68
C ASP A 79 -2.61 -9.24 7.32
N THR A 80 -2.29 -9.20 6.02
CA THR A 80 -1.15 -8.44 5.47
C THR A 80 -1.59 -7.62 4.26
N LEU A 81 -1.21 -6.35 4.23
CA LEU A 81 -1.33 -5.44 3.10
C LEU A 81 0.05 -5.17 2.49
N VAL A 82 0.19 -5.38 1.20
CA VAL A 82 1.39 -5.01 0.45
C VAL A 82 1.00 -3.95 -0.58
N LEU A 83 1.59 -2.76 -0.50
CA LEU A 83 1.42 -1.73 -1.51
C LEU A 83 2.64 -1.71 -2.44
N VAL A 84 2.43 -1.92 -3.74
CA VAL A 84 3.49 -1.87 -4.75
C VAL A 84 3.16 -0.77 -5.76
N PHE A 85 3.99 0.26 -5.82
CA PHE A 85 3.66 1.47 -6.57
C PHE A 85 4.90 2.18 -7.14
N PRO A 86 4.77 2.86 -8.30
CA PRO A 86 5.80 3.77 -8.78
C PRO A 86 5.81 5.03 -7.92
N VAL A 87 6.98 5.54 -7.62
CA VAL A 87 7.09 6.81 -6.91
C VAL A 87 6.93 7.96 -7.89
N TYR A 88 5.90 8.76 -7.73
CA TYR A 88 5.67 9.99 -8.48
C TYR A 88 5.82 11.19 -7.53
N TRP A 89 6.71 12.11 -7.90
CA TRP A 89 6.98 13.29 -7.08
C TRP A 89 7.27 12.98 -5.61
N TRP A 90 8.11 11.96 -5.38
CA TRP A 90 8.60 11.53 -4.06
C TRP A 90 7.50 10.99 -3.12
N ALA A 91 6.38 10.58 -3.69
CA ALA A 91 5.21 10.09 -2.96
C ALA A 91 4.47 8.99 -3.75
N MET A 92 3.34 8.55 -3.23
CA MET A 92 2.42 7.66 -3.92
C MET A 92 1.82 8.31 -5.18
N PRO A 93 1.49 7.53 -6.23
CA PRO A 93 0.71 8.03 -7.37
C PRO A 93 -0.67 8.51 -6.90
N ALA A 94 -1.24 9.46 -7.65
CA ALA A 94 -2.55 10.04 -7.33
C ALA A 94 -3.65 8.98 -7.15
N GLN A 95 -3.66 7.92 -7.96
CA GLN A 95 -4.64 6.84 -7.86
C GLN A 95 -4.53 6.10 -6.52
N LEU A 96 -3.31 5.72 -6.11
CA LEU A 96 -3.10 5.04 -4.82
C LEU A 96 -3.39 5.98 -3.64
N LYS A 97 -2.96 7.26 -3.75
CA LYS A 97 -3.24 8.23 -2.70
C LYS A 97 -4.74 8.48 -2.54
N GLY A 98 -5.48 8.59 -3.66
CA GLY A 98 -6.93 8.73 -3.63
C GLY A 98 -7.63 7.47 -3.09
N TRP A 99 -7.11 6.27 -3.37
CA TRP A 99 -7.58 5.04 -2.73
C TRP A 99 -7.42 5.12 -1.21
N ILE A 100 -6.24 5.52 -0.72
CA ILE A 100 -6.01 5.75 0.73
C ILE A 100 -6.99 6.79 1.27
N ASP A 101 -7.14 7.94 0.62
CA ASP A 101 -7.99 9.04 1.10
C ASP A 101 -9.45 8.65 1.25
N ARG A 102 -9.95 7.78 0.38
CA ARG A 102 -11.34 7.32 0.40
C ARG A 102 -11.55 6.13 1.36
N VAL A 103 -10.63 5.15 1.35
CA VAL A 103 -10.81 3.87 2.04
C VAL A 103 -10.41 3.94 3.51
N PHE A 104 -9.30 4.66 3.86
CA PHE A 104 -8.81 4.79 5.24
C PHE A 104 -9.60 5.86 6.00
N SER A 105 -10.86 5.59 6.20
CA SER A 105 -11.84 6.55 6.66
C SER A 105 -12.02 6.57 8.17
N ASN A 106 -12.56 7.70 8.67
CA ASN A 106 -13.01 7.85 10.05
C ASN A 106 -14.15 6.87 10.37
N GLY A 107 -14.05 6.20 11.50
CA GLY A 107 -14.97 5.16 11.95
C GLY A 107 -14.54 3.74 11.56
N TRP A 108 -13.70 3.58 10.50
CA TRP A 108 -13.19 2.28 10.06
C TRP A 108 -11.68 2.12 10.29
N ALA A 109 -10.84 3.02 9.78
CA ALA A 109 -9.38 2.95 9.97
C ALA A 109 -8.93 3.55 11.30
N TYR A 110 -9.60 4.58 11.72
CA TYR A 110 -9.44 5.26 13.01
C TYR A 110 -10.79 5.83 13.47
N ASP A 111 -10.90 6.23 14.73
CA ASP A 111 -12.08 6.92 15.26
C ASP A 111 -11.67 8.06 16.17
N ASP A 112 -12.16 9.27 15.91
CA ASP A 112 -11.87 10.48 16.68
C ASP A 112 -13.08 11.03 17.46
N SER A 113 -14.20 10.31 17.45
CA SER A 113 -15.47 10.75 18.06
C SER A 113 -15.41 11.02 19.57
N SER A 114 -14.45 10.38 20.25
CA SER A 114 -14.25 10.57 21.71
C SER A 114 -13.33 11.75 22.06
N GLY A 115 -12.85 12.50 21.07
CA GLY A 115 -11.84 13.56 21.25
C GLY A 115 -10.40 13.03 21.36
N ARG A 116 -10.20 11.72 21.22
CA ARG A 116 -8.90 11.06 21.07
C ARG A 116 -8.97 10.10 19.90
N VAL A 117 -7.88 10.02 19.14
CA VAL A 117 -7.81 9.08 18.03
C VAL A 117 -7.69 7.65 18.55
N GLU A 118 -8.68 6.82 18.25
CA GLU A 118 -8.63 5.37 18.42
C GLU A 118 -8.13 4.73 17.14
N LYS A 119 -7.03 3.99 17.23
CA LYS A 119 -6.40 3.26 16.12
C LYS A 119 -7.13 1.93 15.91
N LYS A 120 -7.63 1.65 14.69
CA LYS A 120 -8.51 0.48 14.44
C LYS A 120 -7.88 -0.62 13.60
N LEU A 121 -6.71 -0.40 12.99
CA LEU A 121 -6.07 -1.35 12.10
C LEU A 121 -4.86 -2.07 12.69
N SER A 122 -4.78 -2.21 14.02
CA SER A 122 -3.63 -2.82 14.71
C SER A 122 -3.37 -4.30 14.34
N ARG A 123 -4.36 -4.98 13.76
CA ARG A 123 -4.22 -6.36 13.24
C ARG A 123 -3.49 -6.41 11.90
N LEU A 124 -3.50 -5.32 11.11
CA LEU A 124 -3.01 -5.30 9.75
C LEU A 124 -1.50 -5.05 9.70
N GLN A 125 -0.78 -5.95 9.05
CA GLN A 125 0.65 -5.79 8.79
C GLN A 125 0.86 -5.14 7.42
N VAL A 126 1.59 -4.03 7.37
CA VAL A 126 1.76 -3.26 6.14
C VAL A 126 3.19 -3.35 5.63
N HIS A 127 3.33 -3.64 4.34
CA HIS A 127 4.59 -3.62 3.60
C HIS A 127 4.48 -2.64 2.43
N LEU A 128 5.44 -1.74 2.32
CA LEU A 128 5.49 -0.73 1.26
C LEU A 128 6.65 -1.02 0.33
N VAL A 129 6.38 -1.01 -0.97
CA VAL A 129 7.38 -1.20 -2.04
C VAL A 129 7.22 -0.09 -3.06
N GLY A 130 8.04 0.95 -2.92
CA GLY A 130 8.10 2.07 -3.86
C GLY A 130 9.16 1.83 -4.93
N LEU A 131 8.80 2.02 -6.21
CA LEU A 131 9.75 1.96 -7.34
C LEU A 131 10.08 3.38 -7.79
N GLY A 132 11.34 3.80 -7.64
CA GLY A 132 11.79 5.16 -7.93
C GLY A 132 12.80 5.22 -9.07
N GLY A 133 12.68 6.24 -9.91
CA GLY A 133 13.59 6.46 -11.05
C GLY A 133 14.82 7.32 -10.74
N ALA A 134 14.90 7.94 -9.55
CA ALA A 134 16.05 8.75 -9.15
C ALA A 134 17.08 7.92 -8.35
N ASP A 135 18.36 8.31 -8.38
CA ASP A 135 19.44 7.65 -7.64
C ASP A 135 19.34 7.87 -6.11
N GLN A 136 19.97 6.98 -5.34
CA GLN A 136 20.01 7.05 -3.87
C GLN A 136 20.62 8.37 -3.37
N ARG A 137 21.60 8.92 -4.08
CA ARG A 137 22.23 10.20 -3.74
C ARG A 137 21.21 11.34 -3.75
N THR A 138 20.34 11.39 -4.75
CA THR A 138 19.27 12.38 -4.88
C THR A 138 18.27 12.25 -3.72
N TRP A 139 17.85 11.04 -3.40
CA TRP A 139 16.95 10.76 -2.30
C TRP A 139 17.52 11.23 -0.95
N THR A 140 18.77 10.86 -0.66
CA THR A 140 19.43 11.19 0.59
C THR A 140 19.70 12.69 0.71
N LYS A 141 20.27 13.30 -0.34
CA LYS A 141 20.66 14.73 -0.33
C LYS A 141 19.48 15.67 -0.08
N ARG A 142 18.31 15.31 -0.55
CA ARG A 142 17.10 16.14 -0.45
C ARG A 142 16.18 15.74 0.71
N GLY A 143 16.48 14.65 1.41
CA GLY A 143 15.65 14.15 2.50
C GLY A 143 14.33 13.54 2.03
N TYR A 144 14.21 13.18 0.75
CA TYR A 144 12.97 12.66 0.18
C TYR A 144 12.54 11.33 0.81
N GLU A 145 13.49 10.44 1.11
CA GLU A 145 13.19 9.18 1.79
C GLU A 145 12.54 9.41 3.16
N THR A 146 13.13 10.30 3.96
CA THR A 146 12.60 10.65 5.28
C THR A 146 11.23 11.30 5.14
N ALA A 147 11.05 12.22 4.19
CA ALA A 147 9.76 12.88 3.96
C ALA A 147 8.67 11.88 3.55
N MET A 148 8.98 10.93 2.65
CA MET A 148 8.07 9.88 2.21
C MET A 148 7.69 8.96 3.38
N LYS A 149 8.65 8.51 4.18
CA LYS A 149 8.40 7.69 5.37
C LYS A 149 7.56 8.43 6.41
N THR A 150 7.86 9.69 6.69
CA THR A 150 7.07 10.49 7.62
C THR A 150 5.62 10.61 7.15
N GLN A 151 5.40 10.88 5.87
CA GLN A 151 4.06 11.03 5.31
C GLN A 151 3.29 9.70 5.29
N ILE A 152 3.92 8.62 4.83
CA ILE A 152 3.23 7.35 4.55
C ILE A 152 3.27 6.44 5.78
N ASP A 153 4.46 6.08 6.26
CA ASP A 153 4.60 5.09 7.33
C ASP A 153 3.99 5.65 8.63
N THR A 154 4.38 6.88 9.01
CA THR A 154 3.92 7.50 10.26
C THR A 154 2.55 8.16 10.10
N GLY A 155 2.39 9.00 9.06
CA GLY A 155 1.21 9.85 8.92
C GLY A 155 -0.04 9.11 8.49
N ILE A 156 0.07 7.97 7.83
CA ILE A 156 -1.07 7.15 7.39
C ILE A 156 -1.16 5.89 8.24
N PHE A 157 -0.22 4.97 8.10
CA PHE A 157 -0.37 3.62 8.64
C PHE A 157 -0.21 3.57 10.17
N ASP A 158 0.83 4.19 10.74
CA ASP A 158 0.95 4.23 12.21
C ASP A 158 -0.18 5.04 12.84
N TYR A 159 -0.66 6.10 12.18
CA TYR A 159 -1.82 6.85 12.64
C TYR A 159 -3.07 5.97 12.77
N CYS A 160 -3.28 5.02 11.85
CA CYS A 160 -4.38 4.06 11.88
C CYS A 160 -4.10 2.83 12.77
N GLY A 161 -2.89 2.68 13.31
CA GLY A 161 -2.49 1.57 14.15
C GLY A 161 -1.93 0.36 13.41
N ALA A 162 -1.65 0.48 12.12
CA ALA A 162 -1.03 -0.53 11.28
C ALA A 162 0.39 -0.08 10.87
N PRO A 163 1.36 -0.04 11.81
CA PRO A 163 2.69 0.47 11.48
C PRO A 163 3.33 -0.36 10.36
N ALA A 164 4.01 0.32 9.44
CA ALA A 164 4.70 -0.34 8.35
C ALA A 164 5.80 -1.28 8.89
N VAL A 165 5.63 -2.58 8.64
CA VAL A 165 6.59 -3.62 9.01
C VAL A 165 7.86 -3.52 8.17
N SER A 166 7.69 -3.17 6.90
CA SER A 166 8.80 -2.83 6.00
C SER A 166 8.39 -1.73 5.03
N SER A 167 9.34 -0.86 4.72
CA SER A 167 9.21 0.18 3.71
C SER A 167 10.46 0.12 2.84
N THR A 168 10.31 -0.41 1.62
CA THR A 168 11.40 -0.68 0.69
C THR A 168 11.30 0.28 -0.50
N LEU A 169 12.41 0.92 -0.81
CA LEU A 169 12.54 1.76 -2.00
C LEU A 169 13.45 1.06 -3.00
N LEU A 170 12.90 0.70 -4.15
CA LEU A 170 13.61 0.06 -5.25
C LEU A 170 13.96 1.14 -6.28
N LEU A 171 15.27 1.43 -6.46
CA LEU A 171 15.75 2.48 -7.35
C LEU A 171 16.35 1.86 -8.61
N GLU A 172 15.72 2.12 -9.75
CA GLU A 172 16.11 1.54 -11.04
C GLU A 172 17.52 1.97 -11.48
N VAL A 173 17.92 3.21 -11.14
CA VAL A 173 19.19 3.80 -11.57
C VAL A 173 20.39 3.27 -10.80
N ASP A 174 20.17 2.83 -9.56
CA ASP A 174 21.27 2.37 -8.68
C ASP A 174 21.55 0.86 -8.81
N THR A 175 20.73 0.15 -9.57
CA THR A 175 20.96 -1.28 -9.75
C THR A 175 21.73 -1.57 -11.05
N THR A 176 22.86 -2.28 -10.91
CA THR A 176 23.63 -2.81 -12.04
C THR A 176 23.24 -4.25 -12.37
N ALA A 177 22.48 -4.90 -11.49
CA ALA A 177 22.00 -6.26 -11.68
C ALA A 177 20.53 -6.23 -12.17
N PRO A 178 20.20 -6.77 -13.35
CA PRO A 178 18.84 -6.78 -13.87
C PRO A 178 17.82 -7.40 -12.92
N ASP A 179 18.26 -8.31 -12.07
CA ASP A 179 17.40 -9.09 -11.17
C ASP A 179 17.32 -8.55 -9.73
N ALA A 180 18.04 -7.46 -9.39
CA ALA A 180 18.12 -6.96 -8.00
C ALA A 180 16.74 -6.64 -7.41
N HIS A 181 15.82 -6.07 -8.21
CA HIS A 181 14.47 -5.78 -7.77
C HIS A 181 13.66 -7.06 -7.54
N LEU A 182 13.88 -8.09 -8.35
CA LEU A 182 13.24 -9.40 -8.18
C LEU A 182 13.81 -10.17 -6.99
N GLU A 183 15.08 -10.01 -6.68
CA GLU A 183 15.71 -10.58 -5.48
C GLU A 183 15.10 -9.94 -4.21
N ALA A 184 15.01 -8.62 -4.16
CA ALA A 184 14.36 -7.90 -3.06
C ALA A 184 12.89 -8.32 -2.89
N SER A 185 12.15 -8.45 -4.00
CA SER A 185 10.78 -8.93 -4.01
C SER A 185 10.65 -10.37 -3.50
N THR A 186 11.61 -11.23 -3.86
CA THR A 186 11.68 -12.61 -3.40
C THR A 186 11.96 -12.67 -1.89
N ALA A 187 12.88 -11.85 -1.40
CA ALA A 187 13.18 -11.77 0.04
C ALA A 187 11.94 -11.31 0.84
N LEU A 188 11.24 -10.30 0.36
CA LEU A 188 10.01 -9.81 0.98
C LEU A 188 8.91 -10.89 0.99
N GLY A 189 8.67 -11.56 -0.14
CA GLY A 189 7.68 -12.63 -0.23
C GLY A 189 7.96 -13.77 0.75
N ARG A 190 9.23 -14.17 0.91
CA ARG A 190 9.64 -15.17 1.92
C ARG A 190 9.42 -14.68 3.35
N ALA A 191 9.73 -13.44 3.65
CA ALA A 191 9.53 -12.86 4.97
C ALA A 191 8.04 -12.80 5.37
N ILE A 192 7.16 -12.52 4.40
CA ILE A 192 5.71 -12.55 4.60
C ILE A 192 5.23 -14.01 4.81
N ALA A 193 5.67 -14.93 3.96
CA ALA A 193 5.25 -16.34 4.02
C ALA A 193 5.68 -17.09 5.29
N ALA A 194 6.74 -16.63 5.97
CA ALA A 194 7.29 -17.24 7.19
C ALA A 194 6.49 -16.90 8.46
N ARG A 195 5.46 -16.09 8.36
CA ARG A 195 4.58 -15.68 9.48
C ARG A 195 3.31 -16.52 9.51
#